data_3057b1c0d8ecc8908c17f366d8380e80
#
_entry.id   3057b1c0d8ecc8908c17f366d8380e80
#
_cell.length_a   1.000
_cell.length_b   1.000
_cell.length_c   1.000
_cell.angle_alpha   90.00
_cell.angle_beta   90.00
_cell.angle_gamma   90.00
#
_symmetry.space_group_name_H-M   'P 1'
#
loop_
_entity.id
_entity.type
_entity.pdbx_description
1 polymer ?
#
loop_
_entity_poly.entity_id
_entity_poly.type
_entity_poly.pdbx_seq_one_letter_code
_entity_poly.pdbx_strand_id
1 'polypeptide(L)'
;MTARETILGDIRRQLGRAEAAPPPPPPVRLSIPDVSRARRIASMLERVAALVGKPFHARSAREAIDYVKSVTQDRTWIGSNAPFLRELGFASGITDKTELRRACATADIGITSADYALSDTGSLVMIASPDDARLISLLPPVHIAIVPADRILTGLDELYTLVPRPADQTSSMVFITGPSRTADIEQILVRGVHGPGQITVVVVG
;
A
#
# COMPACT_ATOMS: atom_id res chain seq x y z
N MET A 1 6.11 -11.23 -35.55
CA MET A 1 5.55 -10.12 -34.75
C MET A 1 4.67 -10.72 -33.65
N THR A 2 4.90 -10.29 -32.44
CA THR A 2 4.05 -10.70 -31.31
C THR A 2 2.73 -9.89 -31.33
N ALA A 3 1.66 -10.39 -30.72
CA ALA A 3 0.40 -9.65 -30.59
C ALA A 3 0.62 -8.25 -29.99
N ARG A 4 1.56 -8.13 -29.04
CA ARG A 4 1.96 -6.86 -28.43
C ARG A 4 2.54 -5.88 -29.47
N GLU A 5 3.44 -6.33 -30.31
CA GLU A 5 4.06 -5.50 -31.37
C GLU A 5 3.02 -5.02 -32.38
N THR A 6 2.07 -5.88 -32.75
CA THR A 6 0.97 -5.52 -33.67
C THR A 6 0.09 -4.44 -33.04
N ILE A 7 -0.37 -4.62 -31.80
CA ILE A 7 -1.22 -3.63 -31.11
C ILE A 7 -0.50 -2.29 -30.96
N LEU A 8 0.75 -2.29 -30.51
CA LEU A 8 1.52 -1.06 -30.35
C LEU A 8 1.80 -0.37 -31.71
N GLY A 9 2.02 -1.15 -32.76
CA GLY A 9 2.17 -0.65 -34.14
C GLY A 9 0.91 0.04 -34.64
N ASP A 10 -0.24 -0.55 -34.41
CA ASP A 10 -1.54 0.01 -34.79
C ASP A 10 -1.85 1.31 -34.03
N ILE A 11 -1.60 1.33 -32.72
CA ILE A 11 -1.77 2.54 -31.90
C ILE A 11 -0.85 3.68 -32.41
N ARG A 12 0.44 3.40 -32.66
CA ARG A 12 1.38 4.40 -33.15
C ARG A 12 0.97 4.96 -34.53
N ARG A 13 0.48 4.09 -35.40
CA ARG A 13 0.01 4.48 -36.75
C ARG A 13 -1.22 5.38 -36.63
N GLN A 14 -2.19 5.04 -35.79
CA GLN A 14 -3.39 5.86 -35.59
C GLN A 14 -3.08 7.22 -34.94
N LEU A 15 -2.08 7.26 -34.04
CA LEU A 15 -1.63 8.50 -33.40
C LEU A 15 -0.69 9.36 -34.31
N GLY A 16 -0.34 8.87 -35.51
CA GLY A 16 0.63 9.55 -36.38
C GLY A 16 2.05 9.61 -35.77
N ARG A 17 2.39 8.71 -34.86
CA ARG A 17 3.69 8.67 -34.21
C ARG A 17 4.56 7.56 -34.78
N ALA A 18 5.61 7.93 -35.51
CA ALA A 18 6.59 6.98 -36.05
C ALA A 18 7.51 6.43 -34.95
N GLU A 19 7.85 7.24 -33.96
CA GLU A 19 8.74 6.90 -32.85
C GLU A 19 8.12 7.24 -31.48
N ALA A 20 8.61 6.60 -30.42
CA ALA A 20 8.24 6.99 -29.08
C ALA A 20 8.76 8.40 -28.80
N ALA A 21 7.87 9.35 -28.56
CA ALA A 21 8.28 10.66 -28.09
C ALA A 21 9.01 10.50 -26.73
N PRO A 22 10.10 11.22 -26.49
CA PRO A 22 10.72 11.23 -25.17
C PRO A 22 9.67 11.63 -24.14
N PRO A 23 9.70 11.04 -22.94
CA PRO A 23 8.78 11.42 -21.89
C PRO A 23 8.91 12.93 -21.63
N PRO A 24 7.81 13.62 -21.33
CA PRO A 24 7.88 15.03 -20.95
C PRO A 24 8.83 15.20 -19.76
N PRO A 25 9.53 16.32 -19.65
CA PRO A 25 10.35 16.61 -18.49
C PRO A 25 9.50 16.48 -17.22
N PRO A 26 10.08 15.99 -16.12
CA PRO A 26 9.35 15.90 -14.86
C PRO A 26 8.81 17.29 -14.49
N PRO A 27 7.60 17.38 -13.95
CA PRO A 27 7.03 18.66 -13.53
C PRO A 27 7.96 19.33 -12.50
N VAL A 28 7.96 20.65 -12.49
CA VAL A 28 8.65 21.42 -11.47
C VAL A 28 8.08 20.99 -10.11
N ARG A 29 8.96 20.47 -9.26
CA ARG A 29 8.55 20.00 -7.92
C ARG A 29 8.50 21.16 -6.95
N LEU A 30 7.47 21.15 -6.11
CA LEU A 30 7.40 22.06 -4.98
C LEU A 30 8.50 21.73 -3.97
N SER A 31 8.92 22.73 -3.19
CA SER A 31 9.88 22.51 -2.11
C SER A 31 9.28 21.55 -1.08
N ILE A 32 10.00 20.48 -0.77
CA ILE A 32 9.60 19.53 0.28
C ILE A 32 9.87 20.19 1.63
N PRO A 33 8.85 20.36 2.49
CA PRO A 33 9.06 20.93 3.82
C PRO A 33 9.98 20.04 4.66
N ASP A 34 10.90 20.65 5.40
CA ASP A 34 11.69 19.93 6.40
C ASP A 34 10.81 19.68 7.64
N VAL A 35 10.27 18.46 7.72
CA VAL A 35 9.38 18.03 8.82
C VAL A 35 10.09 16.94 9.62
N SER A 36 10.24 17.17 10.91
CA SER A 36 10.89 16.18 11.79
C SER A 36 10.15 14.83 11.79
N ARG A 37 10.90 13.73 11.97
CA ARG A 37 10.36 12.37 12.04
C ARG A 37 9.21 12.26 13.05
N ALA A 38 9.36 12.82 14.25
CA ALA A 38 8.33 12.80 15.28
C ALA A 38 7.02 13.44 14.80
N ARG A 39 7.10 14.58 14.08
CA ARG A 39 5.93 15.26 13.54
C ARG A 39 5.29 14.48 12.40
N ARG A 40 6.08 13.82 11.54
CA ARG A 40 5.55 12.93 10.47
C ARG A 40 4.78 11.76 11.09
N ILE A 41 5.32 11.10 12.13
CA ILE A 41 4.65 10.02 12.84
C ILE A 41 3.33 10.53 13.46
N ALA A 42 3.37 11.63 14.20
CA ALA A 42 2.18 12.19 14.84
C ALA A 42 1.08 12.54 13.81
N SER A 43 1.45 13.22 12.71
CA SER A 43 0.53 13.55 11.62
C SER A 43 -0.06 12.30 10.96
N MET A 44 0.77 11.29 10.68
CA MET A 44 0.32 10.01 10.11
C MET A 44 -0.76 9.36 10.99
N LEU A 45 -0.49 9.23 12.29
CA LEU A 45 -1.43 8.61 13.24
C LEU A 45 -2.75 9.39 13.32
N GLU A 46 -2.68 10.73 13.38
CA GLU A 46 -3.85 11.61 13.38
C GLU A 46 -4.69 11.43 12.12
N ARG A 47 -4.06 11.44 10.93
CA ARG A 47 -4.76 11.26 9.65
C ARG A 47 -5.39 9.89 9.53
N VAL A 48 -4.69 8.83 9.93
CA VAL A 48 -5.26 7.47 9.94
C VAL A 48 -6.50 7.40 10.84
N ALA A 49 -6.45 8.00 12.03
CA ALA A 49 -7.61 8.06 12.93
C ALA A 49 -8.78 8.86 12.32
N ALA A 50 -8.51 10.01 11.70
CA ALA A 50 -9.52 10.83 11.03
C ALA A 50 -10.21 10.10 9.87
N LEU A 51 -9.50 9.18 9.22
CA LEU A 51 -10.03 8.30 8.17
C LEU A 51 -10.77 7.06 8.71
N VAL A 52 -10.98 6.99 10.03
CA VAL A 52 -11.60 5.84 10.71
C VAL A 52 -10.75 4.56 10.64
N GLY A 53 -9.46 4.70 10.40
CA GLY A 53 -8.47 3.64 10.61
C GLY A 53 -8.09 3.53 12.09
N LYS A 54 -7.41 2.46 12.45
CA LYS A 54 -6.88 2.22 13.80
C LYS A 54 -5.36 2.44 13.77
N PRO A 55 -4.83 3.59 14.19
CA PRO A 55 -3.39 3.80 14.26
C PRO A 55 -2.81 3.18 15.53
N PHE A 56 -1.60 2.64 15.44
CA PHE A 56 -0.80 2.19 16.56
C PHE A 56 0.66 2.56 16.35
N HIS A 57 1.31 3.15 17.35
CA HIS A 57 2.74 3.46 17.31
C HIS A 57 3.50 2.51 18.24
N ALA A 58 4.21 1.56 17.65
CA ALA A 58 5.12 0.66 18.34
C ALA A 58 6.52 1.28 18.39
N ARG A 59 7.07 1.46 19.58
CA ARG A 59 8.42 2.00 19.78
C ARG A 59 9.53 1.00 19.46
N SER A 60 9.16 -0.27 19.26
CA SER A 60 10.07 -1.35 18.93
C SER A 60 9.39 -2.43 18.09
N ALA A 61 10.19 -3.24 17.39
CA ALA A 61 9.69 -4.42 16.68
C ALA A 61 8.94 -5.38 17.62
N ARG A 62 9.42 -5.54 18.85
CA ARG A 62 8.77 -6.40 19.86
C ARG A 62 7.37 -5.92 20.19
N GLU A 63 7.20 -4.63 20.42
CA GLU A 63 5.89 -4.04 20.73
C GLU A 63 4.93 -4.18 19.53
N ALA A 64 5.43 -4.00 18.30
CA ALA A 64 4.65 -4.24 17.10
C ALA A 64 4.17 -5.69 16.99
N ILE A 65 5.07 -6.66 17.24
CA ILE A 65 4.76 -8.09 17.21
C ILE A 65 3.68 -8.41 18.26
N ASP A 66 3.87 -7.95 19.50
CA ASP A 66 2.94 -8.23 20.58
C ASP A 66 1.56 -7.61 20.30
N TYR A 67 1.51 -6.39 19.77
CA TYR A 67 0.25 -5.76 19.36
C TYR A 67 -0.43 -6.52 18.22
N VAL A 68 0.28 -6.84 17.14
CA VAL A 68 -0.31 -7.57 16.00
C VAL A 68 -0.82 -8.93 16.45
N LYS A 69 -0.08 -9.67 17.28
CA LYS A 69 -0.53 -10.94 17.86
C LYS A 69 -1.81 -10.78 18.66
N SER A 70 -1.95 -9.71 19.45
CA SER A 70 -3.16 -9.47 20.24
C SER A 70 -4.39 -9.19 19.37
N VAL A 71 -4.20 -8.52 18.21
CA VAL A 71 -5.29 -8.20 17.28
C VAL A 71 -5.66 -9.40 16.40
N THR A 72 -4.71 -10.30 16.15
CA THR A 72 -4.90 -11.50 15.31
C THR A 72 -5.28 -12.74 16.13
N GLN A 73 -5.34 -12.64 17.44
CA GLN A 73 -5.74 -13.75 18.32
C GLN A 73 -7.11 -14.31 17.90
N ASP A 74 -7.22 -15.63 17.83
CA ASP A 74 -8.44 -16.37 17.44
C ASP A 74 -9.00 -16.06 16.05
N ARG A 75 -8.18 -15.46 15.16
CA ARG A 75 -8.55 -15.11 13.78
C ARG A 75 -7.57 -15.69 12.78
N THR A 76 -8.07 -16.07 11.62
CA THR A 76 -7.21 -16.49 10.52
C THR A 76 -6.57 -15.28 9.86
N TRP A 77 -5.28 -15.39 9.52
CA TRP A 77 -4.58 -14.30 8.86
C TRP A 77 -3.63 -14.79 7.77
N ILE A 78 -3.32 -13.90 6.83
CA ILE A 78 -2.34 -14.12 5.78
C ILE A 78 -1.42 -12.91 5.69
N GLY A 79 -0.10 -13.14 5.67
CA GLY A 79 0.91 -12.09 5.55
C GLY A 79 1.59 -12.08 4.19
N SER A 80 2.00 -10.91 3.70
CA SER A 80 2.87 -10.80 2.54
C SER A 80 4.28 -11.32 2.87
N ASN A 81 5.04 -11.66 1.80
CA ASN A 81 6.41 -12.15 1.96
C ASN A 81 7.44 -11.02 1.96
N ALA A 82 7.01 -9.77 2.16
CA ALA A 82 7.90 -8.62 2.26
C ALA A 82 9.01 -8.84 3.30
N PRO A 83 10.26 -8.43 3.02
CA PRO A 83 11.39 -8.68 3.93
C PRO A 83 11.12 -8.25 5.37
N PHE A 84 10.55 -7.06 5.55
CA PHE A 84 10.24 -6.56 6.89
C PHE A 84 9.21 -7.43 7.64
N LEU A 85 8.22 -8.01 6.95
CA LEU A 85 7.28 -8.94 7.60
C LEU A 85 7.91 -10.28 7.94
N ARG A 86 8.89 -10.74 7.15
CA ARG A 86 9.69 -11.94 7.49
C ARG A 86 10.46 -11.74 8.79
N GLU A 87 11.10 -10.58 8.96
CA GLU A 87 11.82 -10.21 10.19
C GLU A 87 10.89 -10.19 11.42
N LEU A 88 9.65 -9.71 11.24
CA LEU A 88 8.65 -9.68 12.30
C LEU A 88 7.93 -11.03 12.54
N GLY A 89 8.15 -12.02 11.68
CA GLY A 89 7.53 -13.35 11.78
C GLY A 89 6.08 -13.42 11.30
N PHE A 90 5.66 -12.51 10.41
CA PHE A 90 4.30 -12.47 9.83
C PHE A 90 4.23 -12.84 8.35
N ALA A 91 5.30 -13.30 7.74
CA ALA A 91 5.25 -13.76 6.35
C ALA A 91 4.55 -15.13 6.25
N SER A 92 3.68 -15.29 5.24
CA SER A 92 2.98 -16.56 5.00
C SER A 92 3.85 -17.64 4.33
N GLY A 93 4.87 -17.21 3.58
CA GLY A 93 5.69 -18.10 2.76
C GLY A 93 5.00 -18.59 1.47
N ILE A 94 3.73 -18.24 1.23
CA ILE A 94 2.99 -18.67 0.05
C ILE A 94 3.48 -17.88 -1.17
N THR A 95 3.91 -18.60 -2.22
CA THR A 95 4.39 -18.03 -3.48
C THR A 95 3.51 -18.42 -4.68
N ASP A 96 2.77 -19.54 -4.59
CA ASP A 96 1.83 -19.92 -5.63
C ASP A 96 0.61 -19.00 -5.65
N LYS A 97 0.29 -18.46 -6.83
CA LYS A 97 -0.78 -17.47 -7.01
C LYS A 97 -2.17 -18.04 -6.74
N THR A 98 -2.40 -19.30 -7.04
CA THR A 98 -3.71 -19.95 -6.84
C THR A 98 -3.94 -20.24 -5.37
N GLU A 99 -2.92 -20.73 -4.69
CA GLU A 99 -2.93 -20.94 -3.24
C GLU A 99 -3.10 -19.62 -2.50
N LEU A 100 -2.34 -18.59 -2.87
CA LEU A 100 -2.43 -17.25 -2.28
C LEU A 100 -3.85 -16.67 -2.41
N ARG A 101 -4.46 -16.79 -3.61
CA ARG A 101 -5.83 -16.32 -3.83
C ARG A 101 -6.83 -17.03 -2.93
N ARG A 102 -6.69 -18.36 -2.77
CA ARG A 102 -7.56 -19.15 -1.89
C ARG A 102 -7.37 -18.74 -0.43
N ALA A 103 -6.13 -18.62 0.03
CA ALA A 103 -5.81 -18.19 1.38
C ALA A 103 -6.35 -16.80 1.69
N CYS A 104 -6.19 -15.82 0.79
CA CYS A 104 -6.75 -14.47 0.95
C CYS A 104 -8.28 -14.46 0.99
N ALA A 105 -8.95 -15.36 0.24
CA ALA A 105 -10.42 -15.42 0.20
C ALA A 105 -11.04 -15.96 1.50
N THR A 106 -10.27 -16.69 2.30
CA THR A 106 -10.73 -17.32 3.55
C THR A 106 -10.16 -16.68 4.81
N ALA A 107 -9.12 -15.84 4.67
CA ALA A 107 -8.51 -15.17 5.81
C ALA A 107 -9.37 -14.03 6.33
N ASP A 108 -9.46 -13.89 7.66
CA ASP A 108 -10.10 -12.75 8.33
C ASP A 108 -9.26 -11.47 8.23
N ILE A 109 -7.93 -11.63 8.15
CA ILE A 109 -6.97 -10.52 8.23
C ILE A 109 -5.89 -10.70 7.17
N GLY A 110 -5.64 -9.63 6.39
CA GLY A 110 -4.45 -9.50 5.56
C GLY A 110 -3.41 -8.62 6.27
N ILE A 111 -2.17 -9.07 6.33
CA ILE A 111 -1.06 -8.32 6.94
C ILE A 111 -0.04 -7.99 5.86
N THR A 112 0.27 -6.72 5.68
CA THR A 112 1.29 -6.27 4.70
C THR A 112 2.31 -5.34 5.36
N SER A 113 3.48 -5.22 4.72
CA SER A 113 4.37 -4.09 4.95
C SER A 113 4.07 -3.01 3.93
N ALA A 114 3.93 -1.75 4.36
CA ALA A 114 3.88 -0.66 3.41
C ALA A 114 5.30 -0.21 3.03
N ASP A 115 5.52 0.03 1.72
CA ASP A 115 6.82 0.52 1.24
C ASP A 115 7.11 1.93 1.75
N TYR A 116 6.07 2.78 1.75
CA TYR A 116 6.09 4.13 2.31
C TYR A 116 4.73 4.48 2.92
N ALA A 117 4.71 5.57 3.70
CA ALA A 117 3.49 6.21 4.14
C ALA A 117 3.60 7.73 3.96
N LEU A 118 2.47 8.39 3.68
CA LEU A 118 2.40 9.84 3.48
C LEU A 118 1.72 10.50 4.68
N SER A 119 2.49 11.29 5.43
CA SER A 119 2.02 11.87 6.69
C SER A 119 0.98 12.98 6.54
N ASP A 120 0.94 13.65 5.38
CA ASP A 120 -0.04 14.69 5.06
C ASP A 120 -1.46 14.15 4.85
N THR A 121 -1.58 12.95 4.30
CA THR A 121 -2.87 12.33 3.93
C THR A 121 -3.23 11.11 4.77
N GLY A 122 -2.27 10.51 5.49
CA GLY A 122 -2.47 9.22 6.16
C GLY A 122 -2.52 8.03 5.18
N SER A 123 -1.97 8.20 3.98
CA SER A 123 -1.97 7.18 2.94
C SER A 123 -0.78 6.23 3.09
N LEU A 124 -1.04 4.94 2.89
CA LEU A 124 -0.01 3.93 2.70
C LEU A 124 0.33 3.83 1.21
N VAL A 125 1.57 3.59 0.89
CA VAL A 125 2.04 3.35 -0.47
C VAL A 125 2.51 1.91 -0.58
N MET A 126 1.87 1.15 -1.47
CA MET A 126 2.15 -0.26 -1.73
C MET A 126 2.71 -0.41 -3.14
N ILE A 127 3.95 -0.83 -3.26
CA ILE A 127 4.62 -1.08 -4.55
C ILE A 127 4.54 -2.57 -4.83
N ALA A 128 3.82 -2.94 -5.91
CA ALA A 128 3.64 -4.35 -6.23
C ALA A 128 4.96 -5.02 -6.56
N SER A 129 5.24 -6.12 -5.87
CA SER A 129 6.40 -6.97 -6.05
C SER A 129 5.99 -8.46 -6.01
N PRO A 130 6.87 -9.39 -6.39
CA PRO A 130 6.61 -10.81 -6.20
C PRO A 130 6.38 -11.21 -4.73
N ASP A 131 7.00 -10.49 -3.80
CA ASP A 131 6.91 -10.74 -2.37
C ASP A 131 5.71 -10.06 -1.71
N ASP A 132 5.18 -8.98 -2.31
CA ASP A 132 4.05 -8.22 -1.75
C ASP A 132 2.89 -8.15 -2.74
N ALA A 133 2.09 -9.20 -2.75
CA ALA A 133 0.91 -9.29 -3.60
C ALA A 133 -0.22 -8.41 -3.08
N ARG A 134 -0.71 -7.49 -3.91
CA ARG A 134 -1.84 -6.58 -3.61
C ARG A 134 -3.09 -7.28 -3.06
N LEU A 135 -3.27 -8.53 -3.40
CA LEU A 135 -4.44 -9.31 -3.01
C LEU A 135 -4.60 -9.39 -1.50
N ILE A 136 -3.49 -9.43 -0.76
CA ILE A 136 -3.46 -9.51 0.71
C ILE A 136 -4.04 -8.25 1.36
N SER A 137 -3.81 -7.09 0.76
CA SER A 137 -4.36 -5.81 1.26
C SER A 137 -5.80 -5.53 0.80
N LEU A 138 -6.36 -6.34 -0.12
CA LEU A 138 -7.63 -6.05 -0.77
C LEU A 138 -8.75 -7.04 -0.45
N LEU A 139 -8.43 -8.34 -0.36
CA LEU A 139 -9.44 -9.39 -0.29
C LEU A 139 -9.92 -9.69 1.14
N PRO A 140 -9.05 -9.81 2.15
CA PRO A 140 -9.50 -10.01 3.53
C PRO A 140 -10.30 -8.82 4.05
N PRO A 141 -11.33 -9.03 4.90
CA PRO A 141 -12.20 -7.97 5.40
C PRO A 141 -11.49 -6.98 6.34
N VAL A 142 -10.35 -7.35 6.90
CA VAL A 142 -9.49 -6.50 7.73
C VAL A 142 -8.08 -6.45 7.16
N HIS A 143 -7.51 -5.27 7.05
CA HIS A 143 -6.12 -5.07 6.64
C HIS A 143 -5.30 -4.50 7.80
N ILE A 144 -4.19 -5.14 8.13
CA ILE A 144 -3.15 -4.61 9.04
C ILE A 144 -1.94 -4.26 8.19
N ALA A 145 -1.59 -3.00 8.13
CA ALA A 145 -0.39 -2.52 7.45
C ALA A 145 0.67 -2.12 8.47
N ILE A 146 1.87 -2.66 8.35
CA ILE A 146 3.01 -2.35 9.21
C ILE A 146 3.99 -1.50 8.40
N VAL A 147 4.40 -0.36 8.93
CA VAL A 147 5.31 0.56 8.25
C VAL A 147 6.43 1.00 9.20
N PRO A 148 7.70 0.87 8.79
CA PRO A 148 8.82 1.46 9.53
C PRO A 148 8.70 2.99 9.59
N ALA A 149 9.00 3.59 10.72
CA ALA A 149 8.85 5.03 10.91
C ALA A 149 9.80 5.88 10.03
N ASP A 150 10.91 5.30 9.55
CA ASP A 150 11.82 5.92 8.58
C ASP A 150 11.28 5.92 7.14
N ARG A 151 10.20 5.17 6.87
CA ARG A 151 9.47 5.15 5.60
C ARG A 151 8.28 6.11 5.56
N ILE A 152 8.07 6.90 6.61
CA ILE A 152 7.02 7.93 6.63
C ILE A 152 7.56 9.19 5.98
N LEU A 153 7.01 9.53 4.82
CA LEU A 153 7.32 10.70 4.02
C LEU A 153 6.38 11.85 4.37
N THR A 154 6.77 13.07 4.00
CA THR A 154 5.93 14.25 4.17
C THR A 154 4.68 14.19 3.28
N GLY A 155 4.88 13.86 1.99
CA GLY A 155 3.81 13.79 0.99
C GLY A 155 4.29 13.24 -0.35
N LEU A 156 3.45 13.42 -1.38
CA LEU A 156 3.68 12.92 -2.74
C LEU A 156 4.95 13.45 -3.39
N ASP A 157 5.31 14.70 -3.14
CA ASP A 157 6.51 15.31 -3.75
C ASP A 157 7.78 14.58 -3.29
N GLU A 158 7.85 14.23 -2.01
CA GLU A 158 8.95 13.44 -1.46
C GLU A 158 8.95 12.03 -2.05
N LEU A 159 7.78 11.38 -2.14
CA LEU A 159 7.65 10.05 -2.74
C LEU A 159 8.15 10.03 -4.18
N TYR A 160 7.71 10.96 -5.02
CA TYR A 160 8.15 11.02 -6.42
C TYR A 160 9.60 11.51 -6.59
N THR A 161 10.23 11.99 -5.53
CA THR A 161 11.68 12.21 -5.51
C THR A 161 12.43 10.89 -5.33
N LEU A 162 11.90 9.98 -4.51
CA LEU A 162 12.48 8.64 -4.27
C LEU A 162 12.14 7.66 -5.40
N VAL A 163 10.91 7.74 -5.92
CA VAL A 163 10.39 6.86 -6.97
C VAL A 163 9.92 7.70 -8.17
N PRO A 164 10.86 8.30 -8.94
CA PRO A 164 10.51 9.28 -9.98
C PRO A 164 9.75 8.69 -11.15
N ARG A 165 9.93 7.42 -11.44
CA ARG A 165 9.27 6.68 -12.53
C ARG A 165 8.80 5.32 -12.04
N PRO A 166 7.65 5.25 -11.34
CA PRO A 166 7.14 3.98 -10.80
C PRO A 166 6.94 2.91 -11.88
N ALA A 167 6.51 3.31 -13.08
CA ALA A 167 6.25 2.39 -14.19
C ALA A 167 7.51 1.64 -14.68
N ASP A 168 8.71 2.14 -14.41
CA ASP A 168 9.96 1.46 -14.74
C ASP A 168 10.33 0.39 -13.70
N GLN A 169 9.74 0.45 -12.52
CA GLN A 169 10.11 -0.37 -11.37
C GLN A 169 9.03 -1.40 -11.00
N THR A 170 7.76 -1.08 -11.26
CA THR A 170 6.64 -1.92 -10.85
C THR A 170 5.49 -1.86 -11.84
N SER A 171 4.71 -2.93 -11.88
CA SER A 171 3.46 -2.98 -12.66
C SER A 171 2.31 -2.20 -11.99
N SER A 172 2.43 -1.87 -10.70
CA SER A 172 1.39 -1.17 -9.96
C SER A 172 1.93 -0.56 -8.67
N MET A 173 1.60 0.71 -8.45
CA MET A 173 1.74 1.41 -7.17
C MET A 173 0.35 1.82 -6.69
N VAL A 174 -0.02 1.42 -5.48
CA VAL A 174 -1.35 1.63 -4.90
C VAL A 174 -1.23 2.52 -3.67
N PHE A 175 -2.16 3.47 -3.57
CA PHE A 175 -2.33 4.29 -2.38
C PHE A 175 -3.55 3.81 -1.61
N ILE A 176 -3.39 3.50 -0.32
CA ILE A 176 -4.46 3.08 0.56
C ILE A 176 -4.70 4.20 1.59
N THR A 177 -5.82 4.91 1.43
CA THR A 177 -6.16 6.06 2.26
C THR A 177 -7.41 5.75 3.09
N GLY A 178 -7.21 4.96 4.14
CA GLY A 178 -8.29 4.49 5.01
C GLY A 178 -9.04 3.25 4.50
N PRO A 179 -10.07 2.79 5.24
CA PRO A 179 -10.88 1.64 4.87
C PRO A 179 -11.72 1.90 3.61
N SER A 180 -12.08 0.81 2.92
CA SER A 180 -12.95 0.89 1.73
C SER A 180 -14.29 1.55 2.05
N ARG A 181 -14.63 2.57 1.26
CA ARG A 181 -15.90 3.31 1.37
C ARG A 181 -16.50 3.45 -0.01
N THR A 182 -17.75 3.09 -0.12
CA THR A 182 -18.55 3.31 -1.32
C THR A 182 -19.74 4.19 -0.94
N ALA A 183 -19.90 5.32 -1.63
CA ALA A 183 -21.07 6.16 -1.56
C ALA A 183 -21.79 6.02 -2.91
N ASP A 184 -22.73 5.09 -2.99
CA ASP A 184 -23.52 4.91 -4.19
C ASP A 184 -24.95 4.53 -3.81
N ILE A 185 -25.91 4.83 -4.72
CA ILE A 185 -27.32 4.47 -4.67
C ILE A 185 -27.95 4.73 -3.28
N GLU A 186 -28.72 5.80 -3.14
CA GLU A 186 -29.45 6.25 -1.95
C GLU A 186 -28.63 7.03 -0.88
N GLN A 187 -27.42 7.51 -1.19
CA GLN A 187 -26.60 8.33 -0.27
C GLN A 187 -26.18 7.60 1.04
N ILE A 188 -26.27 6.29 1.08
CA ILE A 188 -25.82 5.49 2.22
C ILE A 188 -24.33 5.15 2.05
N LEU A 189 -23.51 5.54 3.02
CA LEU A 189 -22.09 5.19 3.06
C LEU A 189 -21.94 3.71 3.49
N VAL A 190 -21.61 2.84 2.55
CA VAL A 190 -21.32 1.42 2.84
C VAL A 190 -19.81 1.22 2.93
N ARG A 191 -19.34 0.50 3.95
CA ARG A 191 -17.92 0.15 4.13
C ARG A 191 -17.65 -1.29 3.72
N GLY A 192 -16.47 -1.54 3.12
CA GLY A 192 -15.99 -2.90 2.87
C GLY A 192 -16.61 -3.59 1.64
N VAL A 193 -17.17 -2.83 0.68
CA VAL A 193 -17.74 -3.42 -0.54
C VAL A 193 -16.65 -3.85 -1.53
N HIS A 194 -15.65 -3.01 -1.75
CA HIS A 194 -14.59 -3.23 -2.75
C HIS A 194 -13.19 -3.40 -2.14
N GLY A 195 -13.10 -3.64 -0.84
CA GLY A 195 -11.85 -3.81 -0.11
C GLY A 195 -12.11 -3.90 1.39
N PRO A 196 -11.06 -3.94 2.23
CA PRO A 196 -11.20 -4.08 3.66
C PRO A 196 -12.10 -3.00 4.29
N GLY A 197 -13.08 -3.43 5.08
CA GLY A 197 -13.94 -2.53 5.86
C GLY A 197 -13.25 -1.95 7.09
N GLN A 198 -12.11 -2.53 7.49
CA GLN A 198 -11.28 -2.08 8.61
C GLN A 198 -9.81 -2.05 8.21
N ILE A 199 -9.12 -1.01 8.64
CA ILE A 199 -7.67 -0.89 8.47
C ILE A 199 -7.01 -0.55 9.81
N THR A 200 -5.92 -1.24 10.11
CA THR A 200 -5.02 -0.93 11.23
C THR A 200 -3.65 -0.57 10.64
N VAL A 201 -3.11 0.55 11.06
CA VAL A 201 -1.77 1.00 10.64
C VAL A 201 -0.84 0.98 11.85
N VAL A 202 0.18 0.13 11.78
CA VAL A 202 1.19 -0.03 12.83
C VAL A 202 2.47 0.65 12.37
N VAL A 203 2.81 1.76 13.01
CA VAL A 203 4.09 2.46 12.79
C VAL A 203 5.12 1.88 13.74
N VAL A 204 6.31 1.52 13.25
CA VAL A 204 7.37 0.88 14.04
C VAL A 204 8.61 1.75 14.13
N GLY A 205 9.03 2.16 15.34
CA GLY A 205 10.28 2.89 15.63
C GLY A 205 10.15 4.34 16.06
#